data_0fe230c580b7e5260be39ce869478d0f
#
_entry.id   0fe230c580b7e5260be39ce869478d0f
#
_cell.length_a   1.000
_cell.length_b   1.000
_cell.length_c   1.000
_cell.angle_alpha   90.00
_cell.angle_beta   90.00
_cell.angle_gamma   90.00
#
_symmetry.space_group_name_H-M   'P 1'
#
loop_
_entity.id
_entity.type
_entity.pdbx_description
1 polymer ?
#
loop_
_entity_poly.entity_id
_entity_poly.type
_entity_poly.pdbx_seq_one_letter_code
_entity_poly.pdbx_strand_id
1 'polypeptide(L)'
;MKLYYDQPARNWHESLPMGNGRLGATVYGGTKKETLALNEDTLWSGYPEKTQKELPEGYLTKVRELTEKREYQKALDYLQDCFKTSEDVQMYIPFGNLCMEMLGEEEISDYHRELCLDTAEVIVAYKNHGAQVEKRCLISRPAQALVYHILSEEAFSLKIYVEGGYPKETSCEAGILKTKGHCPGRVPFTVGEGGSEKAVPVFPEEPEKQGMWYEGWGKVVTDGEVEEAGDALIVKNAKELTLYYDIRTSFNGYDKHPVLEGISPVPLLEKDLTCAEKSYASLRTEHLVEYETYYDRVRLSLGEEEEDRDLRQRLIDFKDHPEDIGLSAL
;
A
#
# COMPACT_ATOMS: atom_id res chain seq x y z
N MET A 1 -9.28 13.54 -16.13
CA MET A 1 -8.54 12.32 -16.57
C MET A 1 -8.77 11.19 -15.59
N LYS A 2 -9.03 9.95 -16.05
CA LYS A 2 -9.30 8.79 -15.18
C LYS A 2 -8.80 7.48 -15.75
N LEU A 3 -8.43 6.55 -14.86
CA LEU A 3 -8.20 5.14 -15.17
C LEU A 3 -9.52 4.39 -14.94
N TYR A 4 -10.13 3.88 -15.98
CA TYR A 4 -11.47 3.24 -15.93
C TYR A 4 -11.39 1.74 -16.20
N TYR A 5 -12.17 0.95 -15.46
CA TYR A 5 -12.31 -0.49 -15.63
C TYR A 5 -13.77 -0.94 -15.38
N ASP A 6 -14.21 -1.90 -16.15
CA ASP A 6 -15.55 -2.50 -16.07
C ASP A 6 -15.60 -3.80 -15.23
N GLN A 7 -14.49 -4.19 -14.61
CA GLN A 7 -14.37 -5.39 -13.79
C GLN A 7 -13.40 -5.15 -12.60
N PRO A 8 -13.57 -5.90 -11.49
CA PRO A 8 -12.59 -5.90 -10.39
C PRO A 8 -11.19 -6.30 -10.87
N ALA A 9 -10.16 -5.86 -10.18
CA ALA A 9 -8.79 -6.26 -10.44
C ALA A 9 -8.58 -7.75 -10.15
N ARG A 10 -7.96 -8.48 -11.10
CA ARG A 10 -7.62 -9.90 -10.97
C ARG A 10 -6.29 -10.12 -10.27
N ASN A 11 -5.44 -9.11 -10.30
CA ASN A 11 -4.10 -9.13 -9.73
C ASN A 11 -3.65 -7.71 -9.37
N TRP A 12 -2.47 -7.61 -8.73
CA TRP A 12 -1.91 -6.34 -8.28
C TRP A 12 -1.71 -5.31 -9.40
N HIS A 13 -1.33 -5.74 -10.61
CA HIS A 13 -1.07 -4.83 -11.75
C HIS A 13 -2.34 -4.16 -12.29
N GLU A 14 -3.51 -4.74 -12.02
CA GLU A 14 -4.80 -4.17 -12.41
C GLU A 14 -5.42 -3.31 -11.29
N SER A 15 -4.85 -3.32 -10.08
CA SER A 15 -5.35 -2.53 -8.95
C SER A 15 -5.05 -1.04 -9.13
N LEU A 16 -5.84 -0.19 -8.47
CA LEU A 16 -5.74 1.26 -8.57
C LEU A 16 -4.89 1.82 -7.43
N PRO A 17 -3.72 2.45 -7.74
CA PRO A 17 -2.80 2.93 -6.72
C PRO A 17 -3.21 4.30 -6.18
N MET A 18 -2.96 4.53 -4.90
CA MET A 18 -3.12 5.83 -4.23
C MET A 18 -2.16 5.96 -3.06
N GLY A 19 -1.90 7.20 -2.65
CA GLY A 19 -1.00 7.48 -1.55
C GLY A 19 -0.87 8.96 -1.22
N ASN A 20 -0.30 9.26 -0.05
CA ASN A 20 -0.03 10.62 0.42
C ASN A 20 1.48 10.92 0.59
N GLY A 21 2.35 10.06 0.06
CA GLY A 21 3.81 10.12 0.21
C GLY A 21 4.35 9.29 1.39
N ARG A 22 3.52 8.94 2.37
CA ARG A 22 3.84 8.06 3.50
C ARG A 22 3.05 6.75 3.45
N LEU A 23 1.74 6.83 3.52
CA LEU A 23 0.83 5.70 3.40
C LEU A 23 0.48 5.50 1.94
N GLY A 24 0.51 4.24 1.48
CA GLY A 24 0.12 3.83 0.16
C GLY A 24 -0.86 2.67 0.19
N ALA A 25 -1.74 2.62 -0.80
CA ALA A 25 -2.65 1.50 -1.01
C ALA A 25 -2.85 1.23 -2.49
N THR A 26 -3.19 -0.02 -2.83
CA THR A 26 -3.77 -0.35 -4.12
C THR A 26 -5.15 -0.99 -3.90
N VAL A 27 -6.16 -0.45 -4.60
CA VAL A 27 -7.57 -0.84 -4.46
C VAL A 27 -7.95 -1.82 -5.56
N TYR A 28 -8.44 -3.00 -5.20
CA TYR A 28 -8.82 -4.05 -6.16
C TYR A 28 -10.23 -3.84 -6.72
N GLY A 29 -11.10 -3.18 -5.98
CA GLY A 29 -12.48 -2.91 -6.38
C GLY A 29 -13.38 -4.14 -6.33
N GLY A 30 -13.13 -5.07 -5.41
CA GLY A 30 -13.95 -6.27 -5.25
C GLY A 30 -15.35 -5.96 -4.72
N THR A 31 -16.36 -6.68 -5.19
CA THR A 31 -17.74 -6.58 -4.69
C THR A 31 -17.93 -7.41 -3.44
N LYS A 32 -17.69 -8.72 -3.53
CA LYS A 32 -17.80 -9.67 -2.41
C LYS A 32 -16.70 -9.49 -1.39
N LYS A 33 -15.46 -9.42 -1.85
CA LYS A 33 -14.29 -9.16 -1.03
C LYS A 33 -13.50 -8.00 -1.65
N GLU A 34 -13.50 -6.87 -0.98
CA GLU A 34 -12.58 -5.78 -1.28
C GLU A 34 -11.22 -6.06 -0.65
N THR A 35 -10.16 -5.75 -1.37
CA THR A 35 -8.79 -5.90 -0.91
C THR A 35 -8.03 -4.59 -1.13
N LEU A 36 -7.45 -4.06 -0.08
CA LEU A 36 -6.54 -2.94 -0.13
C LEU A 36 -5.15 -3.43 0.24
N ALA A 37 -4.24 -3.55 -0.72
CA ALA A 37 -2.85 -3.89 -0.41
C ALA A 37 -2.13 -2.64 0.08
N LEU A 38 -1.65 -2.68 1.33
CA LEU A 38 -1.18 -1.52 2.07
C LEU A 38 0.35 -1.48 2.19
N ASN A 39 0.88 -0.27 2.12
CA ASN A 39 2.28 0.04 2.33
C ASN A 39 2.44 1.31 3.17
N GLU A 40 3.55 1.41 3.88
CA GLU A 40 3.99 2.60 4.62
C GLU A 40 5.48 2.82 4.33
N ASP A 41 5.93 4.06 4.13
CA ASP A 41 7.23 4.40 3.56
C ASP A 41 8.43 3.98 4.42
N THR A 42 8.24 3.78 5.72
CA THR A 42 9.29 3.35 6.65
C THR A 42 9.28 1.85 6.95
N LEU A 43 8.39 1.05 6.32
CA LEU A 43 8.38 -0.41 6.48
C LEU A 43 9.55 -1.06 5.73
N TRP A 44 10.69 -1.20 6.42
CA TRP A 44 11.91 -1.83 5.89
C TRP A 44 12.39 -2.96 6.79
N SER A 45 13.01 -3.99 6.20
CA SER A 45 13.73 -5.02 6.94
C SER A 45 15.03 -4.45 7.51
N GLY A 46 15.56 -5.12 8.53
CA GLY A 46 16.88 -4.83 9.08
C GLY A 46 16.93 -3.61 10.01
N TYR A 47 18.13 -3.17 10.24
CA TYR A 47 18.49 -2.07 11.13
C TYR A 47 19.80 -1.42 10.61
N PRO A 48 20.17 -0.21 11.07
CA PRO A 48 21.42 0.44 10.66
C PRO A 48 22.63 -0.40 11.06
N GLU A 49 23.43 -0.81 10.08
CA GLU A 49 24.70 -1.49 10.28
C GLU A 49 25.86 -0.54 10.01
N LYS A 50 26.98 -0.72 10.76
CA LYS A 50 28.21 -0.01 10.44
C LYS A 50 28.87 -0.67 9.24
N THR A 51 28.54 -0.15 8.05
CA THR A 51 28.92 -0.75 6.76
C THR A 51 30.24 -0.20 6.18
N GLN A 52 30.97 0.64 6.91
CA GLN A 52 32.28 1.12 6.42
C GLN A 52 33.34 0.01 6.55
N LYS A 53 33.67 -0.55 5.39
CA LYS A 53 34.80 -1.48 5.26
C LYS A 53 36.02 -0.68 4.82
N GLU A 54 37.17 -0.94 5.45
CA GLU A 54 38.45 -0.40 4.94
C GLU A 54 38.73 -1.04 3.59
N LEU A 55 38.84 -0.19 2.57
CA LEU A 55 39.18 -0.66 1.24
C LEU A 55 40.65 -1.07 1.16
N PRO A 56 40.97 -2.17 0.45
CA PRO A 56 42.34 -2.59 0.26
C PRO A 56 43.17 -1.48 -0.39
N GLU A 57 44.42 -1.27 0.09
CA GLU A 57 45.32 -0.33 -0.56
C GLU A 57 45.51 -0.70 -2.03
N GLY A 58 45.44 0.29 -2.91
CA GLY A 58 45.60 0.08 -4.36
C GLY A 58 44.42 -0.58 -5.06
N TYR A 59 43.26 -0.76 -4.41
CA TYR A 59 42.08 -1.41 -5.03
C TYR A 59 41.71 -0.77 -6.37
N LEU A 60 41.75 0.57 -6.46
CA LEU A 60 41.42 1.30 -7.69
C LEU A 60 42.41 1.00 -8.82
N THR A 61 43.72 0.89 -8.49
CA THR A 61 44.76 0.51 -9.46
C THR A 61 44.47 -0.88 -10.02
N LYS A 62 44.14 -1.82 -9.16
CA LYS A 62 43.79 -3.19 -9.56
C LYS A 62 42.58 -3.24 -10.49
N VAL A 63 41.55 -2.46 -10.19
CA VAL A 63 40.34 -2.37 -11.05
C VAL A 63 40.72 -1.80 -12.42
N ARG A 64 41.50 -0.75 -12.47
CA ARG A 64 41.98 -0.15 -13.75
C ARG A 64 42.78 -1.13 -14.58
N GLU A 65 43.73 -1.86 -13.99
CA GLU A 65 44.50 -2.89 -14.67
C GLU A 65 43.61 -3.99 -15.29
N LEU A 66 42.62 -4.45 -14.56
CA LEU A 66 41.68 -5.46 -15.04
C LEU A 66 40.82 -4.90 -16.21
N THR A 67 40.39 -3.65 -16.09
CA THR A 67 39.62 -2.97 -17.11
C THR A 67 40.42 -2.75 -18.39
N GLU A 68 41.70 -2.34 -18.28
CA GLU A 68 42.61 -2.18 -19.43
C GLU A 68 42.85 -3.51 -20.14
N LYS A 69 42.92 -4.62 -19.38
CA LYS A 69 43.02 -5.98 -19.95
C LYS A 69 41.69 -6.50 -20.49
N ARG A 70 40.60 -5.72 -20.41
CA ARG A 70 39.22 -6.09 -20.78
C ARG A 70 38.66 -7.26 -19.98
N GLU A 71 39.19 -7.51 -18.78
CA GLU A 71 38.72 -8.54 -17.85
C GLU A 71 37.59 -7.99 -16.97
N TYR A 72 36.52 -7.52 -17.59
CA TYR A 72 35.45 -6.77 -16.91
C TYR A 72 34.77 -7.54 -15.79
N GLN A 73 34.51 -8.85 -16.00
CA GLN A 73 33.88 -9.67 -14.97
C GLN A 73 34.78 -9.78 -13.73
N LYS A 74 36.10 -9.99 -13.90
CA LYS A 74 37.02 -10.03 -12.78
C LYS A 74 37.14 -8.67 -12.05
N ALA A 75 37.03 -7.57 -12.78
CA ALA A 75 37.00 -6.24 -12.21
C ALA A 75 35.74 -6.03 -11.37
N LEU A 76 34.57 -6.49 -11.85
CA LEU A 76 33.31 -6.43 -11.12
C LEU A 76 33.33 -7.30 -9.87
N ASP A 77 33.75 -8.57 -9.97
CA ASP A 77 33.86 -9.49 -8.83
C ASP A 77 34.77 -8.92 -7.75
N TYR A 78 35.94 -8.38 -8.15
CA TYR A 78 36.87 -7.75 -7.23
C TYR A 78 36.28 -6.52 -6.54
N LEU A 79 35.53 -5.67 -7.26
CA LEU A 79 34.84 -4.52 -6.68
C LEU A 79 33.75 -4.98 -5.70
N GLN A 80 32.96 -5.97 -6.05
CA GLN A 80 31.96 -6.53 -5.16
C GLN A 80 32.58 -7.04 -3.86
N ASP A 81 33.68 -7.79 -3.94
CA ASP A 81 34.41 -8.27 -2.75
C ASP A 81 34.98 -7.12 -1.88
N CYS A 82 35.46 -6.04 -2.52
CA CYS A 82 35.98 -4.88 -1.80
C CYS A 82 34.87 -4.10 -1.07
N PHE A 83 33.70 -3.94 -1.70
CA PHE A 83 32.62 -3.10 -1.20
C PHE A 83 31.53 -3.87 -0.47
N LYS A 84 31.46 -5.19 -0.62
CA LYS A 84 30.46 -6.00 0.09
C LYS A 84 30.70 -5.94 1.58
N THR A 85 29.77 -5.30 2.29
CA THR A 85 29.85 -5.06 3.74
C THR A 85 28.92 -5.95 4.55
N SER A 86 27.78 -6.32 3.98
CA SER A 86 26.83 -7.26 4.53
C SER A 86 26.50 -8.35 3.51
N GLU A 87 25.99 -9.47 3.98
CA GLU A 87 25.53 -10.56 3.10
C GLU A 87 24.19 -10.22 2.44
N ASP A 88 23.39 -9.38 3.09
CA ASP A 88 22.02 -9.09 2.69
C ASP A 88 21.79 -7.59 2.52
N VAL A 89 20.93 -7.22 1.57
CA VAL A 89 20.44 -5.86 1.39
C VAL A 89 19.11 -5.73 2.15
N GLN A 90 18.89 -4.59 2.80
CA GLN A 90 17.61 -4.27 3.40
C GLN A 90 16.55 -4.11 2.32
N MET A 91 15.33 -4.55 2.61
CA MET A 91 14.23 -4.60 1.65
C MET A 91 13.03 -3.81 2.16
N TYR A 92 12.34 -3.15 1.23
CA TYR A 92 11.02 -2.59 1.47
C TYR A 92 9.99 -3.71 1.69
N ILE A 93 9.17 -3.56 2.71
CA ILE A 93 8.29 -4.63 3.22
C ILE A 93 6.83 -4.20 3.08
N PRO A 94 5.95 -5.01 2.45
CA PRO A 94 4.53 -4.73 2.43
C PRO A 94 3.92 -4.96 3.82
N PHE A 95 2.96 -4.11 4.20
CA PHE A 95 2.21 -4.28 5.45
C PHE A 95 1.30 -5.52 5.41
N GLY A 96 0.67 -5.75 4.29
CA GLY A 96 -0.37 -6.77 4.07
C GLY A 96 -1.64 -6.15 3.49
N ASN A 97 -2.74 -6.87 3.59
CA ASN A 97 -4.00 -6.51 2.99
C ASN A 97 -5.05 -6.16 4.05
N LEU A 98 -5.65 -4.99 3.94
CA LEU A 98 -6.89 -4.66 4.64
C LEU A 98 -8.05 -5.18 3.78
N CYS A 99 -8.85 -6.07 4.34
CA CYS A 99 -9.92 -6.76 3.64
C CYS A 99 -11.29 -6.38 4.21
N MET A 100 -12.25 -6.18 3.32
CA MET A 100 -13.66 -6.00 3.66
C MET A 100 -14.47 -7.04 2.89
N GLU A 101 -15.13 -7.95 3.60
CA GLU A 101 -15.89 -9.05 3.01
C GLU A 101 -17.39 -8.86 3.27
N MET A 102 -18.15 -8.66 2.21
CA MET A 102 -19.61 -8.52 2.28
C MET A 102 -20.25 -9.84 2.71
N LEU A 103 -21.13 -9.77 3.71
CA LEU A 103 -21.89 -10.92 4.20
C LEU A 103 -23.20 -11.03 3.43
N GLY A 104 -23.61 -12.27 3.11
CA GLY A 104 -24.83 -12.54 2.33
C GLY A 104 -24.56 -12.84 0.85
N GLU A 105 -25.64 -13.05 0.11
CA GLU A 105 -25.59 -13.31 -1.33
C GLU A 105 -25.43 -12.02 -2.13
N GLU A 106 -24.90 -12.12 -3.35
CA GLU A 106 -24.72 -10.99 -4.26
C GLU A 106 -25.30 -11.31 -5.64
N GLU A 107 -25.95 -10.31 -6.23
CA GLU A 107 -26.35 -10.29 -7.64
C GLU A 107 -25.89 -8.95 -8.24
N ILE A 108 -24.73 -8.97 -8.90
CA ILE A 108 -24.01 -7.76 -9.32
C ILE A 108 -24.33 -7.42 -10.77
N SER A 109 -24.65 -6.14 -11.00
CA SER A 109 -24.79 -5.54 -12.33
C SER A 109 -24.23 -4.12 -12.36
N ASP A 110 -24.07 -3.57 -13.55
CA ASP A 110 -23.65 -2.19 -13.82
C ASP A 110 -22.34 -1.79 -13.09
N TYR A 111 -21.39 -2.75 -13.01
CA TYR A 111 -20.12 -2.55 -12.31
C TYR A 111 -19.17 -1.64 -13.08
N HIS A 112 -18.58 -0.69 -12.38
CA HIS A 112 -17.37 0.00 -12.84
C HIS A 112 -16.48 0.42 -11.65
N ARG A 113 -15.22 0.61 -11.91
CA ARG A 113 -14.24 1.23 -10.99
C ARG A 113 -13.35 2.20 -11.74
N GLU A 114 -12.99 3.27 -11.08
CA GLU A 114 -12.12 4.29 -11.65
C GLU A 114 -11.19 4.90 -10.61
N LEU A 115 -10.00 5.32 -11.04
CA LEU A 115 -9.17 6.28 -10.34
C LEU A 115 -9.33 7.62 -11.03
N CYS A 116 -9.96 8.57 -10.34
CA CYS A 116 -10.06 9.93 -10.79
C CYS A 116 -8.78 10.70 -10.42
N LEU A 117 -7.97 11.07 -11.42
CA LEU A 117 -6.73 11.78 -11.21
C LEU A 117 -6.96 13.22 -10.75
N ASP A 118 -8.08 13.84 -11.13
CA ASP A 118 -8.42 15.21 -10.73
C ASP A 118 -8.75 15.33 -9.24
N THR A 119 -9.17 14.23 -8.60
CA THR A 119 -9.55 14.19 -7.18
C THR A 119 -8.69 13.27 -6.32
N ALA A 120 -7.79 12.49 -6.93
CA ALA A 120 -7.02 11.43 -6.28
C ALA A 120 -7.91 10.47 -5.46
N GLU A 121 -9.06 10.08 -6.02
CA GLU A 121 -10.01 9.15 -5.41
C GLU A 121 -10.19 7.91 -6.30
N VAL A 122 -10.27 6.74 -5.67
CA VAL A 122 -10.81 5.54 -6.30
C VAL A 122 -12.29 5.46 -6.02
N ILE A 123 -13.07 5.25 -7.06
CA ILE A 123 -14.52 5.06 -7.00
C ILE A 123 -14.82 3.67 -7.55
N VAL A 124 -15.65 2.91 -6.84
CA VAL A 124 -16.20 1.63 -7.28
C VAL A 124 -17.73 1.72 -7.16
N ALA A 125 -18.43 1.55 -8.26
CA ALA A 125 -19.88 1.59 -8.24
C ALA A 125 -20.48 0.38 -8.97
N TYR A 126 -21.57 -0.13 -8.43
CA TYR A 126 -22.30 -1.27 -8.97
C TYR A 126 -23.71 -1.33 -8.38
N LYS A 127 -24.56 -2.18 -8.95
CA LYS A 127 -25.83 -2.56 -8.33
C LYS A 127 -25.72 -3.96 -7.73
N ASN A 128 -26.25 -4.12 -6.53
CA ASN A 128 -26.40 -5.41 -5.88
C ASN A 128 -27.90 -5.68 -5.65
N HIS A 129 -28.45 -6.76 -6.24
CA HIS A 129 -29.91 -7.01 -6.30
C HIS A 129 -30.70 -5.79 -6.77
N GLY A 130 -30.14 -5.01 -7.71
CA GLY A 130 -30.72 -3.80 -8.27
C GLY A 130 -30.53 -2.52 -7.46
N ALA A 131 -30.08 -2.60 -6.19
CA ALA A 131 -29.79 -1.46 -5.34
C ALA A 131 -28.38 -0.89 -5.60
N GLN A 132 -28.26 0.44 -5.67
CA GLN A 132 -26.98 1.11 -5.91
C GLN A 132 -26.05 0.97 -4.72
N VAL A 133 -24.78 0.64 -4.99
CA VAL A 133 -23.67 0.64 -4.04
C VAL A 133 -22.55 1.49 -4.62
N GLU A 134 -22.06 2.44 -3.84
CA GLU A 134 -20.87 3.24 -4.17
C GLU A 134 -19.84 3.09 -3.06
N LYS A 135 -18.60 2.84 -3.46
CA LYS A 135 -17.43 2.79 -2.57
C LYS A 135 -16.42 3.85 -3.03
N ARG A 136 -15.93 4.66 -2.12
CA ARG A 136 -14.91 5.67 -2.39
C ARG A 136 -13.72 5.45 -1.48
N CYS A 137 -12.53 5.54 -2.04
CA CYS A 137 -11.28 5.46 -1.28
C CYS A 137 -10.40 6.66 -1.58
N LEU A 138 -9.82 7.24 -0.56
CA LEU A 138 -8.78 8.26 -0.66
C LEU A 138 -7.73 8.08 0.44
N ILE A 139 -6.51 8.57 0.23
CA ILE A 139 -5.49 8.67 1.27
C ILE A 139 -5.20 10.13 1.52
N SER A 140 -5.74 10.64 2.62
CA SER A 140 -5.65 12.05 2.97
C SER A 140 -4.29 12.41 3.56
N ARG A 141 -3.61 13.40 2.99
CA ARG A 141 -2.39 13.94 3.58
C ARG A 141 -2.66 14.79 4.81
N PRO A 142 -3.69 15.69 4.83
CA PRO A 142 -4.04 16.41 6.05
C PRO A 142 -4.45 15.51 7.22
N ALA A 143 -5.22 14.44 6.97
CA ALA A 143 -5.68 13.50 7.99
C ALA A 143 -4.64 12.40 8.32
N GLN A 144 -3.62 12.21 7.47
CA GLN A 144 -2.62 11.13 7.58
C GLN A 144 -3.22 9.72 7.62
N ALA A 145 -4.39 9.52 7.01
CA ALA A 145 -5.13 8.27 7.03
C ALA A 145 -5.68 7.89 5.66
N LEU A 146 -5.83 6.59 5.45
CA LEU A 146 -6.69 6.03 4.42
C LEU A 146 -8.13 6.17 4.90
N VAL A 147 -9.01 6.65 4.02
CA VAL A 147 -10.44 6.79 4.25
C VAL A 147 -11.18 6.00 3.19
N TYR A 148 -11.92 4.99 3.62
CA TYR A 148 -12.73 4.15 2.75
C TYR A 148 -14.21 4.31 3.12
N HIS A 149 -15.00 4.82 2.19
CA HIS A 149 -16.40 5.16 2.42
C HIS A 149 -17.30 4.28 1.55
N ILE A 150 -18.33 3.70 2.14
CA ILE A 150 -19.34 2.89 1.46
C ILE A 150 -20.72 3.53 1.68
N LEU A 151 -21.45 3.72 0.60
CA LEU A 151 -22.84 4.14 0.61
C LEU A 151 -23.66 3.14 -0.19
N SER A 152 -24.80 2.69 0.36
CA SER A 152 -25.71 1.74 -0.28
C SER A 152 -27.17 2.13 -0.05
N GLU A 153 -28.01 1.95 -1.07
CA GLU A 153 -29.47 2.17 -0.94
C GLU A 153 -30.12 1.14 0.00
N GLU A 154 -29.59 -0.10 0.01
CA GLU A 154 -30.06 -1.18 0.88
C GLU A 154 -29.03 -1.48 1.96
N ALA A 155 -29.51 -1.98 3.11
CA ALA A 155 -28.65 -2.32 4.21
C ALA A 155 -27.71 -3.49 3.87
N PHE A 156 -26.43 -3.34 4.21
CA PHE A 156 -25.41 -4.36 4.06
C PHE A 156 -24.80 -4.75 5.40
N SER A 157 -24.14 -5.90 5.41
CA SER A 157 -23.29 -6.33 6.52
C SER A 157 -21.94 -6.78 5.97
N LEU A 158 -20.86 -6.51 6.67
CA LEU A 158 -19.52 -6.89 6.23
C LEU A 158 -18.58 -7.22 7.41
N LYS A 159 -17.53 -7.97 7.09
CA LYS A 159 -16.41 -8.27 7.98
C LYS A 159 -15.18 -7.47 7.52
N ILE A 160 -14.50 -6.82 8.48
CA ILE A 160 -13.25 -6.07 8.25
C ILE A 160 -12.12 -6.76 9.01
N TYR A 161 -11.03 -7.09 8.31
CA TYR A 161 -9.88 -7.79 8.89
C TYR A 161 -8.60 -7.50 8.10
N VAL A 162 -7.45 -7.88 8.68
CA VAL A 162 -6.14 -7.73 8.02
C VAL A 162 -5.54 -9.10 7.79
N GLU A 163 -5.13 -9.37 6.54
CA GLU A 163 -4.51 -10.64 6.15
C GLU A 163 -3.17 -10.45 5.45
N GLY A 164 -2.43 -11.55 5.27
CA GLY A 164 -1.16 -11.57 4.54
C GLY A 164 -0.03 -10.80 5.24
N GLY A 165 1.05 -10.60 4.52
CA GLY A 165 2.24 -9.95 5.06
C GLY A 165 3.06 -10.88 5.96
N TYR A 166 3.78 -10.30 6.91
CA TYR A 166 4.65 -10.99 7.85
C TYR A 166 3.92 -11.36 9.15
N PRO A 167 4.54 -12.16 10.05
CA PRO A 167 3.93 -12.51 11.33
C PRO A 167 3.46 -11.28 12.08
N LYS A 168 2.20 -11.30 12.49
CA LYS A 168 1.53 -10.19 13.18
C LYS A 168 0.42 -10.69 14.07
N GLU A 169 0.07 -9.87 15.04
CA GLU A 169 -1.09 -10.07 15.89
C GLU A 169 -2.18 -9.05 15.53
N THR A 170 -3.41 -9.50 15.40
CA THR A 170 -4.56 -8.63 15.16
C THR A 170 -5.58 -8.85 16.29
N SER A 171 -6.11 -7.76 16.80
CA SER A 171 -7.14 -7.76 17.85
C SER A 171 -8.11 -6.60 17.65
N CYS A 172 -9.27 -6.67 18.25
CA CYS A 172 -10.22 -5.56 18.33
C CYS A 172 -10.34 -5.10 19.78
N GLU A 173 -10.27 -3.80 19.98
CA GLU A 173 -10.39 -3.19 21.31
C GLU A 173 -11.03 -1.81 21.19
N ALA A 174 -12.09 -1.56 21.95
CA ALA A 174 -12.85 -0.31 21.94
C ALA A 174 -13.30 0.14 20.53
N GLY A 175 -13.73 -0.82 19.69
CA GLY A 175 -14.17 -0.58 18.31
C GLY A 175 -13.04 -0.28 17.34
N ILE A 176 -11.78 -0.48 17.72
CA ILE A 176 -10.61 -0.29 16.88
C ILE A 176 -10.02 -1.65 16.52
N LEU A 177 -9.84 -1.90 15.22
CA LEU A 177 -9.07 -3.03 14.70
C LEU A 177 -7.58 -2.67 14.80
N LYS A 178 -6.83 -3.38 15.64
CA LYS A 178 -5.40 -3.14 15.89
C LYS A 178 -4.58 -4.30 15.35
N THR A 179 -3.62 -4.00 14.52
CA THR A 179 -2.66 -4.98 13.97
C THR A 179 -1.26 -4.52 14.32
N LYS A 180 -0.44 -5.38 14.94
CA LYS A 180 0.96 -5.09 15.24
C LYS A 180 1.86 -6.24 14.81
N GLY A 181 3.09 -5.92 14.43
CA GLY A 181 4.06 -6.89 13.98
C GLY A 181 5.47 -6.31 13.87
N HIS A 182 6.38 -7.15 13.41
CA HIS A 182 7.77 -6.79 13.15
C HIS A 182 8.14 -7.05 11.70
N CYS A 183 8.93 -6.16 11.13
CA CYS A 183 9.66 -6.44 9.91
C CYS A 183 10.76 -7.47 10.17
N PRO A 184 11.18 -8.25 9.15
CA PRO A 184 12.32 -9.15 9.30
C PRO A 184 13.59 -8.38 9.70
N GLY A 185 14.41 -8.98 10.56
CA GLY A 185 15.76 -8.47 10.84
C GLY A 185 16.71 -8.63 9.66
N ARG A 186 16.48 -9.62 8.81
CA ARG A 186 17.21 -9.88 7.57
C ARG A 186 16.30 -10.57 6.55
N VAL A 187 16.64 -10.42 5.26
CA VAL A 187 15.96 -11.11 4.15
C VAL A 187 17.00 -11.65 3.17
N PRO A 188 17.72 -12.74 3.53
CA PRO A 188 18.67 -13.36 2.63
C PRO A 188 17.99 -13.94 1.40
N PHE A 189 18.70 -13.89 0.27
CA PHE A 189 18.32 -14.60 -0.94
C PHE A 189 18.93 -16.00 -0.93
N THR A 190 18.10 -17.00 -1.15
CA THR A 190 18.54 -18.37 -1.35
C THR A 190 18.29 -18.78 -2.79
N VAL A 191 19.24 -19.50 -3.39
CA VAL A 191 19.08 -20.07 -4.72
C VAL A 191 18.41 -21.43 -4.57
N GLY A 192 17.18 -21.54 -5.08
CA GLY A 192 16.44 -22.79 -5.11
C GLY A 192 16.83 -23.71 -6.26
N GLU A 193 16.22 -24.89 -6.33
CA GLU A 193 16.37 -25.81 -7.46
C GLU A 193 15.97 -25.10 -8.76
N GLY A 194 16.82 -25.20 -9.78
CA GLY A 194 16.60 -24.53 -11.06
C GLY A 194 17.10 -23.07 -11.15
N GLY A 195 17.86 -22.59 -10.14
CA GLY A 195 18.49 -21.26 -10.17
C GLY A 195 17.54 -20.09 -9.85
N SER A 196 16.32 -20.37 -9.35
CA SER A 196 15.41 -19.32 -8.91
C SER A 196 15.86 -18.74 -7.56
N GLU A 197 16.04 -17.42 -7.49
CA GLU A 197 16.30 -16.73 -6.23
C GLU A 197 15.00 -16.59 -5.43
N LYS A 198 15.04 -16.90 -4.14
CA LYS A 198 13.93 -16.75 -3.22
C LYS A 198 14.37 -15.96 -1.99
N ALA A 199 13.67 -14.89 -1.69
CA ALA A 199 13.84 -14.14 -0.46
C ALA A 199 13.27 -14.95 0.73
N VAL A 200 14.05 -15.09 1.80
CA VAL A 200 13.68 -15.84 3.00
C VAL A 200 13.75 -14.90 4.21
N PRO A 201 12.62 -14.33 4.66
CA PRO A 201 12.63 -13.43 5.81
C PRO A 201 12.99 -14.17 7.10
N VAL A 202 13.87 -13.55 7.89
CA VAL A 202 14.35 -14.07 9.18
C VAL A 202 13.89 -13.12 10.29
N PHE A 203 13.30 -13.68 11.35
CA PHE A 203 12.79 -12.96 12.51
C PHE A 203 13.57 -13.37 13.76
N PRO A 204 14.68 -12.67 14.09
CA PRO A 204 15.49 -12.97 15.29
C PRO A 204 14.71 -12.65 16.57
N GLU A 205 15.00 -13.38 17.65
CA GLU A 205 14.45 -13.10 18.97
C GLU A 205 15.25 -11.98 19.69
N GLU A 206 16.53 -11.85 19.39
CA GLU A 206 17.41 -10.86 20.00
C GLU A 206 17.07 -9.44 19.54
N PRO A 207 16.76 -8.51 20.45
CA PRO A 207 16.31 -7.15 20.12
C PRO A 207 17.27 -6.38 19.18
N GLU A 208 18.58 -6.58 19.33
CA GLU A 208 19.61 -5.94 18.52
C GLU A 208 19.70 -6.47 17.07
N LYS A 209 18.96 -7.53 16.76
CA LYS A 209 18.88 -8.12 15.42
C LYS A 209 17.50 -8.03 14.82
N GLN A 210 16.53 -7.52 15.56
CA GLN A 210 15.14 -7.37 15.08
C GLN A 210 15.01 -6.20 14.13
N GLY A 211 14.16 -6.38 13.13
CA GLY A 211 13.73 -5.29 12.25
C GLY A 211 12.70 -4.39 12.92
N MET A 212 12.30 -3.37 12.18
CA MET A 212 11.31 -2.37 12.61
C MET A 212 10.00 -3.00 13.05
N TRP A 213 9.42 -2.53 14.15
CA TRP A 213 8.07 -2.91 14.52
C TRP A 213 7.05 -1.86 14.05
N TYR A 214 5.82 -2.30 13.87
CA TYR A 214 4.76 -1.47 13.31
C TYR A 214 3.41 -1.77 13.95
N GLU A 215 2.54 -0.79 13.90
CA GLU A 215 1.10 -0.96 14.18
C GLU A 215 0.27 -0.34 13.07
N GLY A 216 -0.85 -1.01 12.76
CA GLY A 216 -1.91 -0.51 11.87
C GLY A 216 -3.22 -0.50 12.62
N TRP A 217 -3.92 0.63 12.66
CA TRP A 217 -5.18 0.80 13.37
C TRP A 217 -6.31 1.19 12.43
N GLY A 218 -7.45 0.50 12.58
CA GLY A 218 -8.66 0.78 11.82
C GLY A 218 -9.84 1.12 12.71
N LYS A 219 -10.53 2.24 12.44
CA LYS A 219 -11.73 2.69 13.12
C LYS A 219 -12.89 2.83 12.17
N VAL A 220 -14.07 2.33 12.55
CA VAL A 220 -15.29 2.39 11.75
C VAL A 220 -16.25 3.42 12.34
N VAL A 221 -16.85 4.22 11.46
CA VAL A 221 -18.01 5.08 11.76
C VAL A 221 -19.12 4.65 10.80
N THR A 222 -20.30 4.30 11.32
CA THR A 222 -21.41 3.75 10.54
C THR A 222 -22.74 4.07 11.19
N ASP A 223 -23.82 4.00 10.41
CA ASP A 223 -25.22 4.02 10.88
C ASP A 223 -25.72 2.62 11.35
N GLY A 224 -24.92 1.56 11.08
CA GLY A 224 -25.20 0.19 11.51
C GLY A 224 -24.60 -0.14 12.88
N GLU A 225 -24.59 -1.43 13.21
CA GLU A 225 -24.03 -1.98 14.45
C GLU A 225 -22.59 -2.48 14.21
N VAL A 226 -21.68 -2.23 15.15
CA VAL A 226 -20.30 -2.74 15.11
C VAL A 226 -20.09 -3.75 16.21
N GLU A 227 -19.60 -4.95 15.87
CA GLU A 227 -19.30 -6.05 16.79
C GLU A 227 -17.80 -6.42 16.66
N GLU A 228 -17.14 -6.60 17.79
CA GLU A 228 -15.76 -7.11 17.84
C GLU A 228 -15.78 -8.64 17.79
N ALA A 229 -15.11 -9.23 16.82
CA ALA A 229 -15.07 -10.67 16.57
C ALA A 229 -13.61 -11.19 16.50
N GLY A 230 -12.92 -11.10 17.64
CA GLY A 230 -11.53 -11.56 17.76
C GLY A 230 -10.56 -10.68 16.99
N ASP A 231 -10.17 -11.11 15.81
CA ASP A 231 -9.24 -10.43 14.90
C ASP A 231 -9.94 -9.61 13.80
N ALA A 232 -11.24 -9.39 13.91
CA ALA A 232 -12.06 -8.70 12.92
C ALA A 232 -13.14 -7.83 13.54
N LEU A 233 -13.57 -6.81 12.82
CA LEU A 233 -14.80 -6.06 13.08
C LEU A 233 -15.91 -6.58 12.17
N ILE A 234 -17.09 -6.80 12.72
CA ILE A 234 -18.31 -7.12 11.97
C ILE A 234 -19.22 -5.89 12.01
N VAL A 235 -19.58 -5.38 10.84
CA VAL A 235 -20.58 -4.32 10.71
C VAL A 235 -21.89 -4.96 10.24
N LYS A 236 -23.00 -4.64 10.89
CA LYS A 236 -24.31 -5.21 10.59
C LYS A 236 -25.32 -4.11 10.26
N ASN A 237 -26.15 -4.39 9.25
CA ASN A 237 -27.31 -3.56 8.88
C ASN A 237 -26.96 -2.07 8.63
N ALA A 238 -25.83 -1.79 8.00
CA ALA A 238 -25.40 -0.45 7.66
C ALA A 238 -25.89 -0.07 6.25
N LYS A 239 -26.20 1.20 6.03
CA LYS A 239 -26.35 1.82 4.72
C LYS A 239 -25.17 2.74 4.39
N GLU A 240 -24.53 3.25 5.42
CA GLU A 240 -23.34 4.08 5.32
C GLU A 240 -22.24 3.59 6.26
N LEU A 241 -21.01 3.53 5.77
CA LEU A 241 -19.84 3.18 6.54
C LEU A 241 -18.64 4.02 6.08
N THR A 242 -17.87 4.54 7.03
CA THR A 242 -16.54 5.08 6.77
C THR A 242 -15.52 4.35 7.63
N LEU A 243 -14.54 3.73 6.98
CA LEU A 243 -13.38 3.10 7.62
C LEU A 243 -12.18 4.05 7.50
N TYR A 244 -11.58 4.37 8.62
CA TYR A 244 -10.33 5.12 8.74
C TYR A 244 -9.23 4.15 9.11
N TYR A 245 -8.11 4.16 8.37
CA TYR A 245 -6.99 3.26 8.64
C TYR A 245 -5.67 4.00 8.55
N ASP A 246 -4.81 3.82 9.53
CA ASP A 246 -3.45 4.35 9.51
C ASP A 246 -2.44 3.28 9.94
N ILE A 247 -1.20 3.42 9.46
CA ILE A 247 -0.06 2.57 9.79
C ILE A 247 1.07 3.47 10.25
N ARG A 248 1.70 3.10 11.35
CA ARG A 248 2.89 3.75 11.88
C ARG A 248 3.92 2.71 12.28
N THR A 249 5.18 3.11 12.21
CA THR A 249 6.31 2.25 12.57
C THR A 249 7.10 2.83 13.74
N SER A 250 8.06 2.04 14.24
CA SER A 250 9.01 2.49 15.26
C SER A 250 10.17 3.32 14.70
N PHE A 251 10.10 3.75 13.44
CA PHE A 251 11.15 4.53 12.79
C PHE A 251 11.46 5.82 13.54
N ASN A 252 12.73 6.05 13.85
CA ASN A 252 13.23 7.21 14.57
C ASN A 252 14.44 7.88 13.88
N GLY A 253 14.58 7.66 12.57
CA GLY A 253 15.71 8.16 11.78
C GLY A 253 16.54 7.02 11.18
N TYR A 254 17.23 7.34 10.08
CA TYR A 254 17.98 6.35 9.29
C TYR A 254 19.21 5.77 10.02
N ASP A 255 19.70 6.46 11.05
CA ASP A 255 20.88 6.10 11.85
C ASP A 255 20.53 5.50 13.21
N LYS A 256 19.24 5.31 13.50
CA LYS A 256 18.72 4.79 14.78
C LYS A 256 18.26 3.35 14.63
N HIS A 257 18.62 2.55 15.66
CA HIS A 257 18.13 1.17 15.70
C HIS A 257 16.62 1.14 15.95
N PRO A 258 15.81 0.49 15.07
CA PRO A 258 14.35 0.61 15.11
C PRO A 258 13.69 -0.02 16.34
N VAL A 259 14.40 -0.89 17.07
CA VAL A 259 13.90 -1.51 18.31
C VAL A 259 14.53 -0.86 19.55
N LEU A 260 15.86 -0.71 19.58
CA LEU A 260 16.57 -0.21 20.77
C LEU A 260 16.42 1.31 20.94
N GLU A 261 16.27 2.05 19.85
CA GLU A 261 16.12 3.50 19.79
C GLU A 261 14.83 3.94 19.09
N GLY A 262 13.95 2.96 18.79
CA GLY A 262 12.68 3.21 18.12
C GLY A 262 11.69 4.01 18.98
N ILE A 263 10.75 4.65 18.33
CA ILE A 263 9.65 5.39 19.00
C ILE A 263 8.35 4.61 18.93
N SER A 264 7.48 4.82 19.93
CA SER A 264 6.15 4.19 19.90
C SER A 264 5.29 4.81 18.78
N PRO A 265 4.67 4.01 17.90
CA PRO A 265 3.72 4.50 16.91
C PRO A 265 2.39 4.92 17.50
N VAL A 266 2.04 4.44 18.70
CA VAL A 266 0.71 4.61 19.34
C VAL A 266 0.26 6.07 19.44
N PRO A 267 1.08 7.03 19.93
CA PRO A 267 0.62 8.42 20.05
C PRO A 267 0.28 9.08 18.71
N LEU A 268 0.95 8.66 17.61
CA LEU A 268 0.64 9.16 16.28
C LEU A 268 -0.65 8.54 15.74
N LEU A 269 -0.86 7.23 15.94
CA LEU A 269 -2.09 6.54 15.56
C LEU A 269 -3.31 7.09 16.30
N GLU A 270 -3.20 7.35 17.60
CA GLU A 270 -4.25 7.98 18.37
C GLU A 270 -4.61 9.37 17.82
N LYS A 271 -3.59 10.18 17.52
CA LYS A 271 -3.77 11.50 16.93
C LYS A 271 -4.43 11.43 15.55
N ASP A 272 -3.93 10.58 14.67
CA ASP A 272 -4.38 10.52 13.28
C ASP A 272 -5.82 9.99 13.18
N LEU A 273 -6.19 9.02 14.03
CA LEU A 273 -7.56 8.50 14.09
C LEU A 273 -8.59 9.48 14.69
N THR A 274 -8.19 10.64 15.21
CA THR A 274 -9.15 11.72 15.54
C THR A 274 -9.86 12.24 14.29
N CYS A 275 -9.32 11.99 13.09
CA CYS A 275 -9.99 12.31 11.82
C CYS A 275 -11.38 11.66 11.71
N ALA A 276 -11.62 10.51 12.39
CA ALA A 276 -12.90 9.83 12.44
C ALA A 276 -14.01 10.63 13.19
N GLU A 277 -13.67 11.71 13.83
CA GLU A 277 -14.65 12.66 14.40
C GLU A 277 -15.24 13.62 13.37
N LYS A 278 -14.62 13.72 12.18
CA LYS A 278 -15.10 14.52 11.05
C LYS A 278 -15.99 13.67 10.14
N SER A 279 -16.92 14.34 9.46
CA SER A 279 -17.69 13.67 8.39
C SER A 279 -16.79 13.37 7.20
N TYR A 280 -17.14 12.32 6.43
CA TYR A 280 -16.48 11.98 5.17
C TYR A 280 -16.39 13.20 4.22
N ALA A 281 -17.51 13.94 4.07
CA ALA A 281 -17.55 15.12 3.21
C ALA A 281 -16.55 16.21 3.61
N SER A 282 -16.35 16.43 4.92
CA SER A 282 -15.35 17.39 5.41
C SER A 282 -13.92 16.93 5.10
N LEU A 283 -13.62 15.66 5.35
CA LEU A 283 -12.29 15.10 5.07
C LEU A 283 -11.98 15.09 3.57
N ARG A 284 -12.98 14.76 2.75
CA ARG A 284 -12.85 14.84 1.30
C ARG A 284 -12.54 16.25 0.83
N THR A 285 -13.21 17.26 1.39
CA THR A 285 -12.95 18.66 1.06
C THR A 285 -11.52 19.07 1.44
N GLU A 286 -11.05 18.72 2.63
CA GLU A 286 -9.68 18.99 3.07
C GLU A 286 -8.64 18.29 2.18
N HIS A 287 -8.92 17.04 1.77
CA HIS A 287 -8.08 16.28 0.85
C HIS A 287 -7.97 16.96 -0.52
N LEU A 288 -9.10 17.38 -1.10
CA LEU A 288 -9.13 18.05 -2.41
C LEU A 288 -8.36 19.37 -2.37
N VAL A 289 -8.62 20.22 -1.39
CA VAL A 289 -7.93 21.52 -1.25
C VAL A 289 -6.41 21.33 -1.19
N GLU A 290 -5.91 20.33 -0.48
CA GLU A 290 -4.48 20.05 -0.41
C GLU A 290 -3.95 19.46 -1.73
N TYR A 291 -4.63 18.48 -2.30
CA TYR A 291 -4.24 17.81 -3.53
C TYR A 291 -4.15 18.78 -4.73
N GLU A 292 -5.16 19.60 -4.94
CA GLU A 292 -5.23 20.58 -6.03
C GLU A 292 -4.07 21.59 -5.99
N THR A 293 -3.51 21.90 -4.80
CA THR A 293 -2.34 22.77 -4.70
C THR A 293 -1.11 22.26 -5.42
N TYR A 294 -1.04 20.95 -5.66
CA TYR A 294 0.06 20.29 -6.39
C TYR A 294 -0.37 19.89 -7.80
N TYR A 295 -1.51 19.24 -7.94
CA TYR A 295 -2.00 18.66 -9.19
C TYR A 295 -2.26 19.74 -10.26
N ASP A 296 -2.84 20.86 -9.89
CA ASP A 296 -3.18 21.94 -10.81
C ASP A 296 -1.99 22.78 -11.31
N ARG A 297 -0.78 22.50 -10.82
CA ARG A 297 0.43 23.24 -11.26
C ARG A 297 0.85 22.95 -12.68
N VAL A 298 0.56 21.75 -13.16
CA VAL A 298 0.92 21.29 -14.50
C VAL A 298 -0.25 20.58 -15.14
N ARG A 299 -0.63 20.98 -16.34
CA ARG A 299 -1.64 20.31 -17.15
C ARG A 299 -1.06 20.00 -18.53
N LEU A 300 -1.23 18.74 -18.94
CA LEU A 300 -0.92 18.29 -20.28
C LEU A 300 -2.21 17.79 -20.92
N SER A 301 -2.56 18.33 -22.09
CA SER A 301 -3.64 17.81 -22.92
C SER A 301 -3.09 17.54 -24.30
N LEU A 302 -3.28 16.34 -24.79
CA LEU A 302 -2.87 15.92 -26.13
C LEU A 302 -4.06 15.88 -27.11
N GLY A 303 -5.28 16.14 -26.61
CA GLY A 303 -6.53 16.14 -27.38
C GLY A 303 -7.73 15.74 -26.56
N GLU A 304 -8.81 15.29 -27.21
CA GLU A 304 -10.01 14.78 -26.55
C GLU A 304 -9.77 13.35 -26.06
N GLU A 305 -10.26 13.02 -24.86
CA GLU A 305 -10.06 11.72 -24.20
C GLU A 305 -11.34 10.89 -24.26
N GLU A 306 -11.19 9.58 -24.49
CA GLU A 306 -12.26 8.58 -24.30
C GLU A 306 -12.21 8.11 -22.83
N GLU A 307 -13.03 8.70 -21.95
CA GLU A 307 -12.91 8.48 -20.50
C GLU A 307 -13.53 7.17 -19.99
N ASP A 308 -14.56 6.62 -20.66
CA ASP A 308 -15.37 5.50 -20.16
C ASP A 308 -15.10 4.17 -20.88
N ARG A 309 -13.86 3.96 -21.31
CA ARG A 309 -13.43 2.73 -21.95
C ARG A 309 -12.45 1.97 -21.07
N ASP A 310 -12.68 0.64 -20.91
CA ASP A 310 -11.81 -0.22 -20.06
C ASP A 310 -10.33 -0.09 -20.44
N LEU A 311 -9.51 0.26 -19.47
CA LEU A 311 -8.08 0.55 -19.67
C LEU A 311 -7.31 -0.70 -20.16
N ARG A 312 -7.66 -1.91 -19.73
CA ARG A 312 -7.01 -3.14 -20.22
C ARG A 312 -7.25 -3.32 -21.69
N GLN A 313 -8.49 -3.07 -22.14
CA GLN A 313 -8.83 -3.17 -23.54
C GLN A 313 -8.09 -2.11 -24.35
N ARG A 314 -8.01 -0.86 -23.86
CA ARG A 314 -7.24 0.21 -24.49
C ARG A 314 -5.75 -0.14 -24.62
N LEU A 315 -5.15 -0.73 -23.58
CA LEU A 315 -3.75 -1.19 -23.62
C LEU A 315 -3.50 -2.30 -24.63
N ILE A 316 -4.47 -3.23 -24.78
CA ILE A 316 -4.39 -4.30 -25.78
C ILE A 316 -4.50 -3.71 -27.20
N ASP A 317 -5.48 -2.83 -27.40
CA ASP A 317 -5.78 -2.24 -28.69
C ASP A 317 -4.73 -1.22 -29.13
N PHE A 318 -3.97 -0.61 -28.21
CA PHE A 318 -2.94 0.41 -28.49
C PHE A 318 -1.88 -0.07 -29.48
N LYS A 319 -1.65 -1.37 -29.54
CA LYS A 319 -0.72 -1.97 -30.51
C LYS A 319 -1.15 -1.73 -31.97
N ASP A 320 -2.48 -1.74 -32.20
CA ASP A 320 -3.09 -1.55 -33.53
C ASP A 320 -3.69 -0.14 -33.68
N HIS A 321 -3.91 0.59 -32.55
CA HIS A 321 -4.48 1.93 -32.46
C HIS A 321 -3.60 2.87 -31.61
N PRO A 322 -2.37 3.20 -32.08
CA PRO A 322 -1.43 4.05 -31.34
C PRO A 322 -1.88 5.52 -31.25
N GLU A 323 -2.97 5.87 -31.90
CA GLU A 323 -3.61 7.19 -31.87
C GLU A 323 -4.49 7.43 -30.62
N ASP A 324 -4.59 6.48 -29.69
CA ASP A 324 -5.30 6.69 -28.42
C ASP A 324 -4.61 7.79 -27.59
N ILE A 325 -5.14 9.01 -27.73
CA ILE A 325 -4.58 10.22 -27.14
C ILE A 325 -4.67 10.18 -25.61
N GLY A 326 -5.78 9.68 -25.06
CA GLY A 326 -5.97 9.58 -23.63
C GLY A 326 -4.98 8.62 -22.98
N LEU A 327 -4.69 7.48 -23.62
CA LEU A 327 -3.68 6.54 -23.14
C LEU A 327 -2.26 7.11 -23.26
N SER A 328 -2.01 7.91 -24.28
CA SER A 328 -0.71 8.58 -24.47
C SER A 328 -0.47 9.72 -23.48
N ALA A 329 -1.52 10.26 -22.86
CA ALA A 329 -1.46 11.32 -21.87
C ALA A 329 -1.34 10.78 -20.42
N LEU A 330 -1.72 9.51 -20.18
CA LEU A 330 -1.54 8.81 -18.91
C LEU A 330 -0.09 8.42 -18.67
#